data_fad025b1e29eda7350a2d6bf8082c4c2
#
_entry.id   fad025b1e29eda7350a2d6bf8082c4c2
#
_cell.length_a   1.000
_cell.length_b   1.000
_cell.length_c   1.000
_cell.angle_alpha   90.00
_cell.angle_beta   90.00
_cell.angle_gamma   90.00
#
_symmetry.space_group_name_H-M   'P 1'
#
loop_
_entity.id
_entity.type
_entity.pdbx_description
1 polymer ?
#
loop_
_entity_poly.entity_id
_entity_poly.type
_entity_poly.pdbx_seq_one_letter_code
_entity_poly.pdbx_strand_id
1 'polypeptide(L)'
;MDLQGQTVVLIGGSAGIGLETARRAHAQGADVILTGRSAERLAAASEDVGAASTVAFDANDTHALRRFFEDLPDPVDHVLVTAGGPSYRPMLEMTADDIREALSSHAVLGLEVARSARPKMRPGGSLVLMGGTGGRRIDHRLGIVSAATAALPPFTAALALELAPIRVNLIAAGFVDTPLSAALLGDQLDDRRDELRRTLPIGRVVSPADVAALAVHLMVNGALTGATYDIDGGQQFI
;
A
#
# COMPACT_ATOMS: atom_id res chain seq x y z
N MET A 1 5.47 16.36 -14.41
CA MET A 1 6.56 15.98 -13.50
C MET A 1 6.79 14.50 -13.73
N ASP A 2 8.02 14.09 -13.81
CA ASP A 2 8.38 12.69 -14.01
C ASP A 2 9.25 12.22 -12.83
N LEU A 3 9.50 10.93 -12.78
CA LEU A 3 10.33 10.29 -11.77
C LEU A 3 11.74 9.98 -12.32
N GLN A 4 12.19 10.70 -13.35
CA GLN A 4 13.43 10.43 -14.05
C GLN A 4 14.63 10.38 -13.09
N GLY A 5 15.32 9.23 -13.05
CA GLY A 5 16.48 9.00 -12.22
C GLY A 5 16.20 8.97 -10.72
N GLN A 6 14.95 8.83 -10.31
CA GLN A 6 14.55 8.68 -8.91
C GLN A 6 14.38 7.21 -8.55
N THR A 7 14.77 6.84 -7.33
CA THR A 7 14.63 5.48 -6.80
C THR A 7 13.29 5.30 -6.10
N VAL A 8 12.49 4.35 -6.59
CA VAL A 8 11.16 3.99 -6.02
C VAL A 8 11.19 2.58 -5.47
N VAL A 9 10.96 2.43 -4.17
CA VAL A 9 10.92 1.14 -3.48
C VAL A 9 9.46 0.71 -3.24
N LEU A 10 9.08 -0.48 -3.70
CA LEU A 10 7.76 -1.07 -3.52
C LEU A 10 7.82 -2.20 -2.48
N ILE A 11 7.34 -1.94 -1.27
CA ILE A 11 7.16 -2.99 -0.25
C ILE A 11 5.83 -3.71 -0.55
N GLY A 12 5.93 -4.83 -1.31
CA GLY A 12 4.79 -5.54 -1.87
C GLY A 12 4.61 -5.31 -3.38
N GLY A 13 5.71 -5.24 -4.16
CA GLY A 13 5.72 -4.89 -5.58
C GLY A 13 5.43 -6.02 -6.57
N SER A 14 5.18 -7.27 -6.14
CA SER A 14 5.09 -8.42 -7.05
C SER A 14 3.70 -8.66 -7.67
N ALA A 15 2.67 -7.89 -7.28
CA ALA A 15 1.31 -8.04 -7.80
C ALA A 15 0.43 -6.81 -7.49
N GLY A 16 -0.74 -6.74 -8.11
CA GLY A 16 -1.81 -5.79 -7.80
C GLY A 16 -1.36 -4.32 -7.83
N ILE A 17 -1.70 -3.58 -6.79
CA ILE A 17 -1.43 -2.13 -6.70
C ILE A 17 0.08 -1.84 -6.76
N GLY A 18 0.89 -2.62 -6.03
CA GLY A 18 2.34 -2.42 -6.01
C GLY A 18 2.97 -2.61 -7.39
N LEU A 19 2.62 -3.70 -8.09
CA LEU A 19 3.12 -3.97 -9.44
C LEU A 19 2.69 -2.91 -10.45
N GLU A 20 1.43 -2.47 -10.39
CA GLU A 20 0.94 -1.44 -11.30
C GLU A 20 1.58 -0.07 -11.02
N THR A 21 1.87 0.24 -9.74
CA THR A 21 2.64 1.44 -9.39
C THR A 21 4.07 1.35 -9.91
N ALA A 22 4.68 0.16 -9.83
CA ALA A 22 6.01 -0.09 -10.38
C ALA A 22 6.08 0.17 -11.89
N ARG A 23 5.12 -0.39 -12.67
CA ARG A 23 5.01 -0.15 -14.12
C ARG A 23 4.91 1.35 -14.43
N ARG A 24 4.04 2.04 -13.70
CA ARG A 24 3.80 3.47 -13.92
C ARG A 24 4.99 4.34 -13.51
N ALA A 25 5.69 4.00 -12.43
CA ALA A 25 6.89 4.70 -11.99
C ALA A 25 8.04 4.49 -12.98
N HIS A 26 8.27 3.24 -13.42
CA HIS A 26 9.27 2.92 -14.42
C HIS A 26 9.01 3.63 -15.75
N ALA A 27 7.76 3.67 -16.22
CA ALA A 27 7.38 4.41 -17.42
C ALA A 27 7.62 5.92 -17.32
N GLN A 28 7.79 6.47 -16.10
CA GLN A 28 8.19 7.86 -15.86
C GLN A 28 9.70 8.03 -15.59
N GLY A 29 10.48 6.97 -15.82
CA GLY A 29 11.95 6.99 -15.74
C GLY A 29 12.52 6.68 -14.37
N ALA A 30 11.74 6.12 -13.44
CA ALA A 30 12.23 5.71 -12.13
C ALA A 30 13.04 4.42 -12.19
N ASP A 31 14.05 4.32 -11.32
CA ASP A 31 14.70 3.08 -10.93
C ASP A 31 13.84 2.39 -9.87
N VAL A 32 13.21 1.27 -10.25
CA VAL A 32 12.22 0.60 -9.40
C VAL A 32 12.84 -0.61 -8.71
N ILE A 33 12.64 -0.70 -7.38
CA ILE A 33 13.06 -1.82 -6.54
C ILE A 33 11.82 -2.52 -5.99
N LEU A 34 11.67 -3.82 -6.30
CA LEU A 34 10.51 -4.60 -5.92
C LEU A 34 10.83 -5.52 -4.74
N THR A 35 9.94 -5.58 -3.76
CA THR A 35 10.00 -6.59 -2.71
C THR A 35 8.72 -7.42 -2.63
N GLY A 36 8.84 -8.61 -2.07
CA GLY A 36 7.72 -9.52 -1.87
C GLY A 36 8.18 -10.86 -1.31
N ARG A 37 7.25 -11.74 -0.96
CA ARG A 37 7.58 -13.04 -0.33
C ARG A 37 8.02 -14.13 -1.33
N SER A 38 7.54 -14.07 -2.57
CA SER A 38 7.83 -15.09 -3.59
C SER A 38 8.87 -14.59 -4.56
N ALA A 39 10.05 -15.23 -4.58
CA ALA A 39 11.11 -14.93 -5.53
C ALA A 39 10.68 -15.18 -6.99
N GLU A 40 9.86 -16.21 -7.24
CA GLU A 40 9.31 -16.51 -8.56
C GLU A 40 8.42 -15.39 -9.08
N ARG A 41 7.47 -14.90 -8.26
CA ARG A 41 6.59 -13.78 -8.63
C ARG A 41 7.37 -12.48 -8.81
N LEU A 42 8.41 -12.26 -8.02
CA LEU A 42 9.29 -11.10 -8.17
C LEU A 42 10.09 -11.16 -9.47
N ALA A 43 10.58 -12.34 -9.87
CA ALA A 43 11.28 -12.51 -11.14
C ALA A 43 10.37 -12.16 -12.33
N ALA A 44 9.14 -12.71 -12.34
CA ALA A 44 8.16 -12.39 -13.37
C ALA A 44 7.77 -10.89 -13.38
N ALA A 45 7.60 -10.28 -12.21
CA ALA A 45 7.32 -8.85 -12.09
C ALA A 45 8.49 -7.98 -12.56
N SER A 46 9.73 -8.41 -12.31
CA SER A 46 10.94 -7.73 -12.75
C SER A 46 11.08 -7.72 -14.27
N GLU A 47 10.81 -8.85 -14.92
CA GLU A 47 10.81 -8.94 -16.38
C GLU A 47 9.75 -8.04 -17.03
N ASP A 48 8.56 -8.00 -16.42
CA ASP A 48 7.43 -7.20 -16.89
C ASP A 48 7.66 -5.68 -16.74
N VAL A 49 8.28 -5.26 -15.64
CA VAL A 49 8.50 -3.84 -15.33
C VAL A 49 9.84 -3.32 -15.84
N GLY A 50 10.86 -4.16 -15.97
CA GLY A 50 12.25 -3.73 -16.11
C GLY A 50 12.81 -3.18 -14.79
N ALA A 51 12.52 -3.86 -13.66
CA ALA A 51 12.95 -3.40 -12.35
C ALA A 51 14.48 -3.40 -12.19
N ALA A 52 15.02 -2.40 -11.52
CA ALA A 52 16.44 -2.28 -11.24
C ALA A 52 16.95 -3.40 -10.33
N SER A 53 16.14 -3.81 -9.35
CA SER A 53 16.42 -4.98 -8.50
C SER A 53 15.17 -5.54 -7.82
N THR A 54 15.29 -6.78 -7.34
CA THR A 54 14.24 -7.44 -6.55
C THR A 54 14.82 -8.13 -5.32
N VAL A 55 14.11 -8.07 -4.18
CA VAL A 55 14.52 -8.76 -2.95
C VAL A 55 13.34 -9.50 -2.34
N ALA A 56 13.50 -10.81 -2.15
CA ALA A 56 12.46 -11.68 -1.58
C ALA A 56 12.59 -11.77 -0.06
N PHE A 57 11.59 -11.27 0.67
CA PHE A 57 11.45 -11.43 2.12
C PHE A 57 10.01 -11.18 2.58
N ASP A 58 9.68 -11.56 3.81
CA ASP A 58 8.43 -11.16 4.45
C ASP A 58 8.60 -9.78 5.10
N ALA A 59 7.80 -8.81 4.68
CA ALA A 59 7.85 -7.45 5.22
C ALA A 59 7.50 -7.37 6.73
N ASN A 60 6.85 -8.40 7.29
CA ASN A 60 6.62 -8.52 8.73
C ASN A 60 7.85 -9.03 9.51
N ASP A 61 8.84 -9.60 8.84
CA ASP A 61 10.15 -9.86 9.43
C ASP A 61 10.94 -8.56 9.54
N THR A 62 10.88 -7.94 10.71
CA THR A 62 11.51 -6.64 10.97
C THR A 62 13.04 -6.66 10.83
N HIS A 63 13.69 -7.82 11.02
CA HIS A 63 15.13 -7.97 10.81
C HIS A 63 15.46 -8.01 9.32
N ALA A 64 14.69 -8.76 8.53
CA ALA A 64 14.84 -8.80 7.07
C ALA A 64 14.55 -7.42 6.44
N LEU A 65 13.50 -6.75 6.90
CA LEU A 65 13.12 -5.41 6.45
C LEU A 65 14.25 -4.40 6.73
N ARG A 66 14.82 -4.41 7.92
CA ARG A 66 15.91 -3.51 8.29
C ARG A 66 17.14 -3.75 7.42
N ARG A 67 17.59 -5.00 7.29
CA ARG A 67 18.74 -5.37 6.43
C ARG A 67 18.50 -4.95 4.99
N PHE A 68 17.28 -5.16 4.47
CA PHE A 68 16.93 -4.72 3.13
C PHE A 68 17.22 -3.23 2.92
N PHE A 69 16.77 -2.36 3.84
CA PHE A 69 17.03 -0.93 3.72
C PHE A 69 18.50 -0.57 3.93
N GLU A 70 19.21 -1.25 4.87
CA GLU A 70 20.64 -1.04 5.08
C GLU A 70 21.47 -1.34 3.83
N ASP A 71 21.09 -2.37 3.06
CA ASP A 71 21.77 -2.81 1.84
C ASP A 71 21.41 -1.99 0.59
N LEU A 72 20.37 -1.13 0.66
CA LEU A 72 19.98 -0.32 -0.50
C LEU A 72 21.01 0.77 -0.80
N PRO A 73 21.21 1.08 -2.11
CA PRO A 73 21.98 2.25 -2.50
C PRO A 73 21.28 3.55 -2.05
N ASP A 74 22.07 4.54 -1.64
CA ASP A 74 21.58 5.88 -1.33
C ASP A 74 21.56 6.75 -2.60
N PRO A 75 20.62 7.66 -2.72
CA PRO A 75 19.42 7.84 -1.90
C PRO A 75 18.19 7.08 -2.43
N VAL A 76 17.23 6.83 -1.56
CA VAL A 76 15.87 6.42 -1.92
C VAL A 76 14.98 7.66 -1.98
N ASP A 77 14.24 7.84 -3.05
CA ASP A 77 13.34 8.99 -3.23
C ASP A 77 11.93 8.70 -2.73
N HIS A 78 11.40 7.51 -3.04
CA HIS A 78 10.03 7.17 -2.70
C HIS A 78 9.90 5.73 -2.20
N VAL A 79 9.04 5.54 -1.21
CA VAL A 79 8.65 4.22 -0.71
C VAL A 79 7.13 4.10 -0.74
N LEU A 80 6.61 3.04 -1.34
CA LEU A 80 5.19 2.67 -1.25
C LEU A 80 5.06 1.34 -0.51
N VAL A 81 4.16 1.30 0.47
CA VAL A 81 3.88 0.10 1.28
C VAL A 81 2.52 -0.46 0.88
N THR A 82 2.52 -1.56 0.13
CA THR A 82 1.31 -2.32 -0.24
C THR A 82 1.27 -3.72 0.35
N ALA A 83 2.32 -4.10 1.10
CA ALA A 83 2.34 -5.34 1.83
C ALA A 83 1.33 -5.32 2.99
N GLY A 84 0.86 -6.49 3.40
CA GLY A 84 -0.20 -6.65 4.36
C GLY A 84 -1.55 -6.95 3.68
N GLY A 85 -2.60 -7.07 4.48
CA GLY A 85 -3.95 -7.31 3.99
C GLY A 85 -4.98 -7.22 5.12
N PRO A 86 -6.25 -7.01 4.77
CA PRO A 86 -7.31 -6.93 5.75
C PRO A 86 -7.68 -8.32 6.32
N SER A 87 -8.19 -8.34 7.54
CA SER A 87 -8.81 -9.52 8.14
C SER A 87 -10.33 -9.33 8.17
N TYR A 88 -11.06 -10.22 7.50
CA TYR A 88 -12.53 -10.18 7.40
C TYR A 88 -13.13 -11.33 8.20
N ARG A 89 -13.31 -11.13 9.51
CA ARG A 89 -13.88 -12.13 10.43
C ARG A 89 -14.82 -11.46 11.43
N PRO A 90 -15.89 -12.16 11.88
CA PRO A 90 -16.68 -11.69 13.02
C PRO A 90 -15.79 -11.54 14.27
N MET A 91 -15.83 -10.37 14.91
CA MET A 91 -14.93 -10.06 16.03
C MET A 91 -15.05 -11.03 17.21
N LEU A 92 -16.26 -11.55 17.48
CA LEU A 92 -16.51 -12.49 18.57
C LEU A 92 -15.93 -13.90 18.30
N GLU A 93 -15.54 -14.20 17.07
CA GLU A 93 -14.91 -15.47 16.68
C GLU A 93 -13.37 -15.36 16.65
N MET A 94 -12.82 -14.16 16.92
CA MET A 94 -11.39 -13.91 16.90
C MET A 94 -10.75 -14.17 18.27
N THR A 95 -9.57 -14.76 18.27
CA THR A 95 -8.75 -14.83 19.46
C THR A 95 -8.12 -13.46 19.78
N ALA A 96 -7.58 -13.29 20.98
CA ALA A 96 -6.88 -12.07 21.36
C ALA A 96 -5.64 -11.81 20.48
N ASP A 97 -4.99 -12.89 19.98
CA ASP A 97 -3.83 -12.76 19.10
C ASP A 97 -4.23 -12.37 17.68
N ASP A 98 -5.32 -12.94 17.13
CA ASP A 98 -5.90 -12.49 15.85
C ASP A 98 -6.23 -10.99 15.88
N ILE A 99 -6.80 -10.52 17.00
CA ILE A 99 -7.17 -9.09 17.18
C ILE A 99 -5.91 -8.21 17.23
N ARG A 100 -4.90 -8.61 17.99
CA ARG A 100 -3.64 -7.86 18.07
C ARG A 100 -2.97 -7.78 16.71
N GLU A 101 -2.89 -8.89 16.00
CA GLU A 101 -2.32 -8.94 14.65
C GLU A 101 -3.09 -8.04 13.68
N ALA A 102 -4.41 -8.15 13.64
CA ALA A 102 -5.23 -7.35 12.74
C ALA A 102 -5.14 -5.84 13.02
N LEU A 103 -5.10 -5.43 14.30
CA LEU A 103 -4.96 -4.02 14.68
C LEU A 103 -3.55 -3.47 14.43
N SER A 104 -2.52 -4.31 14.55
CA SER A 104 -1.13 -3.87 14.43
C SER A 104 -0.58 -3.95 13.02
N SER A 105 -1.11 -4.81 12.15
CA SER A 105 -0.51 -5.17 10.86
C SER A 105 -0.13 -3.97 10.00
N HIS A 106 -1.03 -3.00 9.83
CA HIS A 106 -0.76 -1.81 9.00
C HIS A 106 0.10 -0.77 9.73
N ALA A 107 -0.20 -0.49 10.99
CA ALA A 107 0.49 0.55 11.77
C ALA A 107 1.92 0.13 12.13
N VAL A 108 2.12 -1.13 12.57
CA VAL A 108 3.45 -1.64 12.91
C VAL A 108 4.32 -1.75 11.67
N LEU A 109 3.81 -2.31 10.58
CA LEU A 109 4.55 -2.37 9.32
C LEU A 109 4.92 -0.96 8.82
N GLY A 110 3.97 -0.03 8.80
CA GLY A 110 4.20 1.35 8.39
C GLY A 110 5.29 2.04 9.23
N LEU A 111 5.29 1.83 10.55
CA LEU A 111 6.30 2.38 11.46
C LEU A 111 7.68 1.75 11.24
N GLU A 112 7.76 0.42 11.09
CA GLU A 112 9.03 -0.27 10.85
C GLU A 112 9.63 0.08 9.49
N VAL A 113 8.80 0.24 8.44
CA VAL A 113 9.25 0.77 7.15
C VAL A 113 9.75 2.21 7.30
N ALA A 114 9.00 3.08 7.97
CA ALA A 114 9.39 4.47 8.21
C ALA A 114 10.73 4.58 8.93
N ARG A 115 10.90 3.78 10.00
CA ARG A 115 12.13 3.72 10.80
C ARG A 115 13.34 3.25 10.00
N SER A 116 13.16 2.18 9.20
CA SER A 116 14.22 1.56 8.41
C SER A 116 14.58 2.38 7.17
N ALA A 117 13.57 3.00 6.51
CA ALA A 117 13.77 3.79 5.30
C ALA A 117 14.35 5.18 5.57
N ARG A 118 14.01 5.81 6.73
CA ARG A 118 14.40 7.20 7.04
C ARG A 118 15.89 7.52 6.78
N PRO A 119 16.86 6.69 7.20
CA PRO A 119 18.28 7.00 6.98
C PRO A 119 18.70 7.02 5.51
N LYS A 120 17.94 6.35 4.64
CA LYS A 120 18.18 6.18 3.21
C LYS A 120 17.42 7.17 2.35
N MET A 121 16.35 7.77 2.88
CA MET A 121 15.46 8.61 2.09
C MET A 121 16.03 10.02 1.90
N ARG A 122 15.87 10.53 0.70
CA ARG A 122 16.21 11.92 0.34
C ARG A 122 15.28 12.91 1.04
N PRO A 123 15.78 14.07 1.54
CA PRO A 123 14.92 15.18 1.94
C PRO A 123 13.93 15.55 0.82
N GLY A 124 12.64 15.70 1.16
CA GLY A 124 11.57 15.93 0.19
C GLY A 124 11.03 14.68 -0.52
N GLY A 125 11.64 13.52 -0.31
CA GLY A 125 11.11 12.23 -0.75
C GLY A 125 9.75 11.90 -0.14
N SER A 126 9.15 10.77 -0.50
CA SER A 126 7.82 10.40 0.03
C SER A 126 7.71 8.95 0.49
N LEU A 127 7.04 8.76 1.62
CA LEU A 127 6.51 7.49 2.10
C LEU A 127 5.00 7.48 1.86
N VAL A 128 4.51 6.52 1.09
CA VAL A 128 3.07 6.34 0.83
C VAL A 128 2.61 5.04 1.50
N LEU A 129 1.67 5.17 2.43
CA LEU A 129 1.06 4.06 3.14
C LEU A 129 -0.27 3.67 2.48
N MET A 130 -0.63 2.39 2.57
CA MET A 130 -1.94 1.89 2.17
C MET A 130 -2.81 1.63 3.39
N GLY A 131 -4.07 2.00 3.27
CA GLY A 131 -5.13 1.70 4.21
C GLY A 131 -6.44 1.45 3.47
N GLY A 132 -7.56 1.58 4.18
CA GLY A 132 -8.87 1.37 3.58
C GLY A 132 -9.92 2.37 4.05
N THR A 133 -10.99 2.53 3.28
CA THR A 133 -12.17 3.32 3.66
C THR A 133 -13.09 2.57 4.64
N GLY A 134 -12.71 1.35 5.06
CA GLY A 134 -13.48 0.49 5.96
C GLY A 134 -13.80 1.12 7.31
N GLY A 135 -12.99 2.05 7.81
CA GLY A 135 -13.28 2.81 9.04
C GLY A 135 -14.53 3.69 8.97
N ARG A 136 -15.07 3.92 7.77
CA ARG A 136 -16.26 4.73 7.53
C ARG A 136 -17.48 3.91 7.10
N ARG A 137 -17.31 2.60 6.87
CA ARG A 137 -18.36 1.66 6.51
C ARG A 137 -18.40 0.50 7.50
N ILE A 138 -19.42 0.46 8.30
CA ILE A 138 -19.56 -0.54 9.35
C ILE A 138 -20.38 -1.72 8.84
N ASP A 139 -19.85 -2.93 8.99
CA ASP A 139 -20.51 -4.19 8.72
C ASP A 139 -20.06 -5.22 9.77
N HIS A 140 -20.87 -6.27 10.00
CA HIS A 140 -20.62 -7.27 11.05
C HIS A 140 -19.31 -8.07 10.85
N ARG A 141 -18.75 -8.13 9.63
CA ARG A 141 -17.47 -8.78 9.31
C ARG A 141 -16.32 -7.79 9.15
N LEU A 142 -16.59 -6.50 9.18
CA LEU A 142 -15.61 -5.43 8.96
C LEU A 142 -15.12 -4.78 10.26
N GLY A 143 -15.65 -5.16 11.42
CA GLY A 143 -15.38 -4.44 12.68
C GLY A 143 -13.91 -4.27 12.99
N ILE A 144 -13.10 -5.34 12.89
CA ILE A 144 -11.67 -5.25 13.20
C ILE A 144 -10.88 -4.48 12.13
N VAL A 145 -11.19 -4.67 10.85
CA VAL A 145 -10.53 -3.92 9.77
C VAL A 145 -10.94 -2.45 9.79
N SER A 146 -12.18 -2.16 10.18
CA SER A 146 -12.65 -0.78 10.38
C SER A 146 -11.87 -0.08 11.49
N ALA A 147 -11.68 -0.74 12.64
CA ALA A 147 -10.88 -0.20 13.73
C ALA A 147 -9.42 0.03 13.33
N ALA A 148 -8.80 -0.95 12.65
CA ALA A 148 -7.42 -0.86 12.20
C ALA A 148 -7.21 0.29 11.18
N THR A 149 -8.11 0.42 10.20
CA THR A 149 -8.01 1.46 9.17
C THR A 149 -8.38 2.85 9.70
N ALA A 150 -9.28 2.97 10.68
CA ALA A 150 -9.65 4.24 11.31
C ALA A 150 -8.48 4.89 12.08
N ALA A 151 -7.52 4.10 12.57
CA ALA A 151 -6.35 4.61 13.26
C ALA A 151 -5.27 5.18 12.31
N LEU A 152 -5.29 4.83 11.02
CA LEU A 152 -4.21 5.21 10.10
C LEU A 152 -4.14 6.69 9.72
N PRO A 153 -5.24 7.46 9.58
CA PRO A 153 -5.15 8.88 9.27
C PRO A 153 -4.35 9.69 10.31
N PRO A 154 -4.67 9.67 11.62
CA PRO A 154 -3.87 10.37 12.63
C PRO A 154 -2.45 9.80 12.76
N PHE A 155 -2.26 8.48 12.60
CA PHE A 155 -0.94 7.85 12.56
C PHE A 155 -0.08 8.41 11.42
N THR A 156 -0.63 8.54 10.22
CA THR A 156 0.06 9.10 9.04
C THR A 156 0.43 10.57 9.25
N ALA A 157 -0.47 11.36 9.82
CA ALA A 157 -0.21 12.76 10.11
C ALA A 157 0.90 12.93 11.16
N ALA A 158 0.94 12.09 12.19
CA ALA A 158 2.02 12.08 13.18
C ALA A 158 3.36 11.70 12.55
N LEU A 159 3.40 10.65 11.73
CA LEU A 159 4.62 10.26 11.01
C LEU A 159 5.12 11.36 10.07
N ALA A 160 4.23 12.12 9.43
CA ALA A 160 4.63 13.23 8.56
C ALA A 160 5.34 14.34 9.32
N LEU A 161 4.97 14.58 10.58
CA LEU A 161 5.67 15.54 11.45
C LEU A 161 7.03 15.01 11.91
N GLU A 162 7.10 13.73 12.29
CA GLU A 162 8.33 13.11 12.81
C GLU A 162 9.39 12.87 11.72
N LEU A 163 8.96 12.64 10.48
CA LEU A 163 9.85 12.35 9.35
C LEU A 163 10.22 13.60 8.52
N ALA A 164 9.65 14.76 8.82
CA ALA A 164 9.94 15.97 8.05
C ALA A 164 11.45 16.16 7.85
N PRO A 165 11.91 16.51 6.64
CA PRO A 165 11.15 16.94 5.46
C PRO A 165 10.72 15.79 4.50
N ILE A 166 10.80 14.52 4.90
CA ILE A 166 10.22 13.40 4.15
C ILE A 166 8.69 13.49 4.28
N ARG A 167 7.98 13.43 3.15
CA ARG A 167 6.52 13.53 3.12
C ARG A 167 5.90 12.16 3.40
N VAL A 168 4.82 12.11 4.16
CA VAL A 168 4.09 10.88 4.44
C VAL A 168 2.62 11.08 4.12
N ASN A 169 2.05 10.20 3.31
CA ASN A 169 0.63 10.24 2.94
C ASN A 169 0.01 8.83 3.00
N LEU A 170 -1.30 8.78 3.16
CA LEU A 170 -2.10 7.57 3.19
C LEU A 170 -3.04 7.52 1.99
N ILE A 171 -3.05 6.40 1.27
CA ILE A 171 -4.11 6.07 0.33
C ILE A 171 -5.10 5.14 1.03
N ALA A 172 -6.33 5.59 1.20
CA ALA A 172 -7.43 4.80 1.73
C ALA A 172 -8.26 4.24 0.57
N ALA A 173 -8.06 2.96 0.26
CA ALA A 173 -8.75 2.31 -0.85
C ALA A 173 -10.06 1.65 -0.39
N GLY A 174 -11.05 1.61 -1.30
CA GLY A 174 -12.18 0.70 -1.20
C GLY A 174 -11.84 -0.69 -1.72
N PHE A 175 -12.83 -1.37 -2.28
CA PHE A 175 -12.57 -2.59 -3.05
C PHE A 175 -11.78 -2.23 -4.32
N VAL A 176 -10.62 -2.85 -4.47
CA VAL A 176 -9.79 -2.76 -5.68
C VAL A 176 -9.67 -4.16 -6.29
N ASP A 177 -9.91 -4.29 -7.58
CA ASP A 177 -9.85 -5.56 -8.29
C ASP A 177 -8.41 -6.06 -8.47
N THR A 178 -7.94 -6.85 -7.52
CA THR A 178 -6.56 -7.34 -7.41
C THR A 178 -6.51 -8.85 -7.19
N PRO A 179 -5.35 -9.50 -7.38
CA PRO A 179 -5.18 -10.90 -6.98
C PRO A 179 -5.46 -11.16 -5.49
N LEU A 180 -5.23 -10.16 -4.61
CA LEU A 180 -5.58 -10.25 -3.19
C LEU A 180 -7.10 -10.33 -3.01
N SER A 181 -7.86 -9.47 -3.68
CA SER A 181 -9.32 -9.48 -3.62
C SER A 181 -9.90 -10.79 -4.17
N ALA A 182 -9.31 -11.32 -5.24
CA ALA A 182 -9.69 -12.63 -5.79
C ALA A 182 -9.43 -13.76 -4.78
N ALA A 183 -8.28 -13.76 -4.11
CA ALA A 183 -7.96 -14.77 -3.09
C ALA A 183 -8.87 -14.68 -1.85
N LEU A 184 -9.31 -13.47 -1.47
CA LEU A 184 -10.18 -13.25 -0.31
C LEU A 184 -11.64 -13.63 -0.58
N LEU A 185 -12.13 -13.41 -1.80
CA LEU A 185 -13.53 -13.61 -2.16
C LEU A 185 -13.81 -14.98 -2.82
N GLY A 186 -12.79 -15.60 -3.43
CA GLY A 186 -12.97 -16.86 -4.13
C GLY A 186 -14.11 -16.79 -5.15
N ASP A 187 -15.07 -17.72 -5.03
CA ASP A 187 -16.23 -17.83 -5.92
C ASP A 187 -17.19 -16.60 -5.86
N GLN A 188 -17.08 -15.77 -4.83
CA GLN A 188 -17.90 -14.56 -4.67
C GLN A 188 -17.35 -13.35 -5.43
N LEU A 189 -16.21 -13.47 -6.10
CA LEU A 189 -15.53 -12.35 -6.74
C LEU A 189 -16.37 -11.70 -7.85
N ASP A 190 -16.95 -12.51 -8.74
CA ASP A 190 -17.68 -11.98 -9.89
C ASP A 190 -19.02 -11.36 -9.46
N ASP A 191 -19.72 -11.96 -8.51
CA ASP A 191 -20.91 -11.37 -7.90
C ASP A 191 -20.59 -10.01 -7.27
N ARG A 192 -19.45 -9.91 -6.59
CA ARG A 192 -18.98 -8.65 -5.99
C ARG A 192 -18.64 -7.60 -7.04
N ARG A 193 -17.97 -7.98 -8.12
CA ARG A 193 -17.69 -7.09 -9.26
C ARG A 193 -18.97 -6.54 -9.88
N ASP A 194 -19.96 -7.41 -10.09
CA ASP A 194 -21.23 -7.04 -10.70
C ASP A 194 -22.08 -6.15 -9.77
N GLU A 195 -22.08 -6.43 -8.48
CA GLU A 195 -22.67 -5.54 -7.48
C GLU A 195 -22.05 -4.16 -7.54
N LEU A 196 -20.71 -4.07 -7.48
CA LEU A 196 -19.99 -2.80 -7.47
C LEU A 196 -20.17 -2.01 -8.78
N ARG A 197 -20.23 -2.66 -9.94
CA ARG A 197 -20.54 -1.98 -11.22
C ARG A 197 -21.91 -1.33 -11.21
N ARG A 198 -22.89 -1.90 -10.49
CA ARG A 198 -24.25 -1.37 -10.40
C ARG A 198 -24.41 -0.29 -9.33
N THR A 199 -23.63 -0.36 -8.26
CA THR A 199 -23.86 0.44 -7.05
C THR A 199 -22.86 1.56 -6.84
N LEU A 200 -21.60 1.41 -7.32
CA LEU A 200 -20.61 2.46 -7.17
C LEU A 200 -20.99 3.73 -7.93
N PRO A 201 -20.88 4.91 -7.32
CA PRO A 201 -21.13 6.19 -7.98
C PRO A 201 -20.34 6.39 -9.27
N ILE A 202 -19.11 5.84 -9.37
CA ILE A 202 -18.31 5.94 -10.62
C ILE A 202 -18.73 4.94 -11.71
N GLY A 203 -19.69 4.03 -11.45
CA GLY A 203 -20.24 3.09 -12.43
C GLY A 203 -19.28 1.98 -12.87
N ARG A 204 -18.16 1.79 -12.18
CA ARG A 204 -17.18 0.74 -12.46
C ARG A 204 -16.42 0.31 -11.20
N VAL A 205 -15.78 -0.84 -11.25
CA VAL A 205 -14.86 -1.26 -10.18
C VAL A 205 -13.58 -0.45 -10.24
N VAL A 206 -13.03 -0.11 -9.07
CA VAL A 206 -11.71 0.51 -8.95
C VAL A 206 -10.63 -0.51 -9.32
N SER A 207 -9.71 -0.12 -10.18
CA SER A 207 -8.60 -0.95 -10.66
C SER A 207 -7.29 -0.61 -9.94
N PRO A 208 -6.28 -1.52 -9.97
CA PRO A 208 -4.93 -1.19 -9.52
C PRO A 208 -4.34 0.04 -10.20
N ALA A 209 -4.67 0.28 -11.48
CA ALA A 209 -4.20 1.43 -12.24
C ALA A 209 -4.70 2.78 -11.69
N ASP A 210 -5.94 2.81 -11.16
CA ASP A 210 -6.47 4.00 -10.50
C ASP A 210 -5.65 4.34 -9.25
N VAL A 211 -5.36 3.33 -8.42
CA VAL A 211 -4.58 3.51 -7.18
C VAL A 211 -3.13 3.87 -7.50
N ALA A 212 -2.52 3.22 -8.49
CA ALA A 212 -1.16 3.51 -8.93
C ALA A 212 -1.01 4.95 -9.45
N ALA A 213 -2.02 5.48 -10.16
CA ALA A 213 -2.02 6.86 -10.61
C ALA A 213 -1.96 7.84 -9.43
N LEU A 214 -2.73 7.60 -8.39
CA LEU A 214 -2.70 8.40 -7.17
C LEU A 214 -1.37 8.24 -6.42
N ALA A 215 -0.85 7.02 -6.30
CA ALA A 215 0.43 6.76 -5.64
C ALA A 215 1.58 7.56 -6.30
N VAL A 216 1.68 7.51 -7.63
CA VAL A 216 2.68 8.29 -8.37
C VAL A 216 2.43 9.80 -8.22
N HIS A 217 1.17 10.27 -8.24
CA HIS A 217 0.86 11.68 -7.97
C HIS A 217 1.38 12.11 -6.59
N LEU A 218 1.21 11.31 -5.55
CA LEU A 218 1.71 11.60 -4.21
C LEU A 218 3.25 11.59 -4.14
N MET A 219 3.92 10.81 -4.99
CA MET A 219 5.37 10.83 -5.11
C MET A 219 5.87 12.17 -5.68
N VAL A 220 5.28 12.63 -6.78
CA VAL A 220 5.77 13.79 -7.52
C VAL A 220 5.24 15.14 -7.03
N ASN A 221 4.11 15.19 -6.34
CA ASN A 221 3.53 16.43 -5.83
C ASN A 221 4.12 16.80 -4.46
N GLY A 222 5.14 17.65 -4.45
CA GLY A 222 5.90 18.04 -3.26
C GLY A 222 5.13 18.83 -2.20
N ALA A 223 3.89 19.26 -2.47
CA ALA A 223 3.07 20.00 -1.52
C ALA A 223 2.19 19.11 -0.63
N LEU A 224 2.16 17.78 -0.89
CA LEU A 224 1.26 16.86 -0.22
C LEU A 224 1.98 16.08 0.88
N THR A 225 1.56 16.26 2.13
CA THR A 225 2.03 15.49 3.29
C THR A 225 0.99 15.45 4.42
N GLY A 226 1.00 14.39 5.21
CA GLY A 226 0.14 14.21 6.38
C GLY A 226 -1.33 13.94 6.06
N ALA A 227 -1.69 13.74 4.80
CA ALA A 227 -3.08 13.62 4.37
C ALA A 227 -3.47 12.18 4.02
N THR A 228 -4.79 11.95 4.07
CA THR A 228 -5.43 10.72 3.59
C THR A 228 -6.21 11.01 2.33
N TYR A 229 -6.00 10.18 1.31
CA TYR A 229 -6.64 10.29 0.01
C TYR A 229 -7.51 9.07 -0.25
N ASP A 230 -8.81 9.28 -0.37
CA ASP A 230 -9.75 8.20 -0.65
C ASP A 230 -9.73 7.83 -2.13
N ILE A 231 -9.73 6.53 -2.41
CA ILE A 231 -9.85 5.98 -3.75
C ILE A 231 -10.73 4.72 -3.72
N ASP A 232 -12.03 4.93 -3.63
CA ASP A 232 -13.03 3.88 -3.42
C ASP A 232 -14.19 3.93 -4.41
N GLY A 233 -14.17 4.87 -5.37
CA GLY A 233 -15.24 5.04 -6.33
C GLY A 233 -16.56 5.53 -5.73
N GLY A 234 -16.51 6.05 -4.51
CA GLY A 234 -17.68 6.47 -3.72
C GLY A 234 -18.28 5.33 -2.89
N GLN A 235 -17.56 4.23 -2.70
CA GLN A 235 -18.03 3.05 -1.96
C GLN A 235 -18.45 3.36 -0.52
N GLN A 236 -17.82 4.34 0.12
CA GLN A 236 -18.14 4.76 1.48
C GLN A 236 -19.52 5.42 1.63
N PHE A 237 -20.18 5.76 0.54
CA PHE A 237 -21.48 6.45 0.53
C PHE A 237 -22.67 5.54 0.18
N ILE A 238 -22.40 4.24 -0.07
CA ILE A 238 -23.41 3.25 -0.46
C ILE A 238 -23.47 2.07 0.51
#